data_df466c9d21f3cb7b4fa1b8a62f715c37
#
_entry.id   df466c9d21f3cb7b4fa1b8a62f715c37
#
_cell.length_a   1.000
_cell.length_b   1.000
_cell.length_c   1.000
_cell.angle_alpha   90.00
_cell.angle_beta   90.00
_cell.angle_gamma   90.00
#
_symmetry.space_group_name_H-M   'P 1'
#
loop_
_entity.id
_entity.type
_entity.pdbx_description
1 polymer ?
#
loop_
_entity_poly.entity_id
_entity_poly.type
_entity_poly.pdbx_seq_one_letter_code
_entity_poly.pdbx_strand_id
1 'polypeptide(L)'
;MVTPATGSGRWWALGGVILAVLAVGMDLTVLSVALPTLAGALKASESDLQWFSSGYALVLAATMLPAGLLGDRYGRKKVMLSALALFAVGSLACAYSRTPAEFIAARILLGFAGAGLVVLAVSALTVLFSEEERPKAVGLWAAANMFAFPIGPILGGWLLSHYWWGWVFLMNVPVAVLGFVAVAALVPESRSALRPGIDTAGIVSSSAGLVGVTYGFIQAGQHGWGSLGAIVPLVVGLALIVAFFLWEHLLEQRPGGQPLIDLRLFRSRSFTWGVVLFAVLILAMIGLLFTMPQYFQGVVGTSPEGSGIRLLPLVGGMLVGLLPAARIVKAIGAKLAVAAGFFLLGTGLGIGATATLSSGEGFVVAWMVVCGIGTGLTMATAASTALAELSKERAGVGSGVLQALKNTGAPLGSAILGSVLIGAYISRLHLAGLSPPAAHAVRESVFGGVAVARALGSPSLLISVHAAFVHGTDIALLVSVGFALLGFVLSLVFLPARAQPLAEAEGESPGGERVVA
;
A
#
# COMPACT_ATOMS: atom_id res chain seq x y z
N MET A 1 -27.90 15.61 15.81
CA MET A 1 -28.19 14.72 14.67
C MET A 1 -28.12 15.56 13.41
N VAL A 2 -27.19 15.25 12.49
CA VAL A 2 -27.11 15.93 11.18
C VAL A 2 -28.13 15.24 10.30
N THR A 3 -29.12 15.98 9.79
CA THR A 3 -30.07 15.45 8.81
C THR A 3 -29.32 15.02 7.56
N PRO A 4 -29.47 13.76 7.09
CA PRO A 4 -28.83 13.31 5.86
C PRO A 4 -29.24 14.20 4.70
N ALA A 5 -28.28 14.51 3.81
CA ALA A 5 -28.55 15.27 2.62
C ALA A 5 -29.65 14.55 1.80
N THR A 6 -30.79 15.23 1.60
CA THR A 6 -31.93 14.66 0.87
C THR A 6 -31.75 14.92 -0.63
N GLY A 7 -31.97 13.89 -1.45
CA GLY A 7 -32.00 14.02 -2.92
C GLY A 7 -30.75 13.52 -3.65
N SER A 8 -30.68 13.77 -4.95
CA SER A 8 -29.58 13.34 -5.85
C SER A 8 -28.20 13.92 -5.49
N GLY A 9 -28.14 15.03 -4.74
CA GLY A 9 -26.90 15.71 -4.36
C GLY A 9 -25.91 14.82 -3.58
N ARG A 10 -26.39 13.86 -2.78
CA ARG A 10 -25.52 12.93 -2.03
C ARG A 10 -24.72 11.98 -2.94
N TRP A 11 -25.29 11.57 -4.09
CA TRP A 11 -24.58 10.73 -5.06
C TRP A 11 -23.48 11.52 -5.80
N TRP A 12 -23.71 12.81 -6.06
CA TRP A 12 -22.67 13.70 -6.58
C TRP A 12 -21.57 13.96 -5.56
N ALA A 13 -21.92 14.08 -4.27
CA ALA A 13 -20.96 14.15 -3.18
C ALA A 13 -20.10 12.88 -3.11
N LEU A 14 -20.73 11.69 -3.25
CA LEU A 14 -20.02 10.41 -3.36
C LEU A 14 -19.04 10.42 -4.56
N GLY A 15 -19.48 10.91 -5.71
CA GLY A 15 -18.62 11.05 -6.89
C GLY A 15 -17.37 11.89 -6.60
N GLY A 16 -17.51 13.03 -5.92
CA GLY A 16 -16.37 13.86 -5.51
C GLY A 16 -15.43 13.16 -4.52
N VAL A 17 -15.98 12.45 -3.55
CA VAL A 17 -15.19 11.65 -2.59
C VAL A 17 -14.46 10.49 -3.29
N ILE A 18 -15.13 9.81 -4.23
CA ILE A 18 -14.53 8.75 -5.03
C ILE A 18 -13.37 9.29 -5.88
N LEU A 19 -13.56 10.44 -6.54
CA LEU A 19 -12.49 11.08 -7.33
C LEU A 19 -11.25 11.38 -6.48
N ALA A 20 -11.45 11.91 -5.26
CA ALA A 20 -10.35 12.20 -4.35
C ALA A 20 -9.54 10.93 -3.98
N VAL A 21 -10.24 9.82 -3.70
CA VAL A 21 -9.57 8.55 -3.32
C VAL A 21 -8.98 7.84 -4.53
N LEU A 22 -9.61 7.94 -5.70
CA LEU A 22 -9.03 7.47 -6.96
C LEU A 22 -7.68 8.13 -7.25
N ALA A 23 -7.56 9.45 -7.04
CA ALA A 23 -6.30 10.17 -7.21
C ALA A 23 -5.20 9.59 -6.30
N VAL A 24 -5.51 9.30 -5.03
CA VAL A 24 -4.58 8.67 -4.07
C VAL A 24 -4.17 7.27 -4.54
N GLY A 25 -5.14 6.44 -4.96
CA GLY A 25 -4.87 5.08 -5.44
C GLY A 25 -4.08 5.04 -6.74
N MET A 26 -4.38 5.93 -7.67
CA MET A 26 -3.64 6.06 -8.93
C MET A 26 -2.21 6.53 -8.67
N ASP A 27 -2.00 7.50 -7.77
CA ASP A 27 -0.67 8.01 -7.41
C ASP A 27 0.24 6.92 -6.84
N LEU A 28 -0.31 5.98 -6.06
CA LEU A 28 0.42 4.80 -5.56
C LEU A 28 0.90 3.88 -6.69
N THR A 29 0.08 3.67 -7.70
CA THR A 29 0.33 2.66 -8.74
C THR A 29 1.03 3.24 -9.98
N VAL A 30 0.74 4.48 -10.33
CA VAL A 30 1.38 5.18 -11.46
C VAL A 30 2.88 5.31 -11.28
N LEU A 31 3.31 5.52 -10.03
CA LEU A 31 4.72 5.69 -9.70
C LEU A 31 5.55 4.46 -10.11
N SER A 32 5.01 3.24 -9.99
CA SER A 32 5.74 2.02 -10.35
C SER A 32 6.25 2.05 -11.80
N VAL A 33 5.45 2.58 -12.72
CA VAL A 33 5.83 2.74 -14.15
C VAL A 33 6.69 3.98 -14.36
N ALA A 34 6.58 5.01 -13.50
CA ALA A 34 7.34 6.25 -13.60
C ALA A 34 8.76 6.15 -13.03
N LEU A 35 9.04 5.22 -12.11
CA LEU A 35 10.34 5.08 -11.46
C LEU A 35 11.52 5.06 -12.44
N PRO A 36 11.49 4.28 -13.54
CA PRO A 36 12.57 4.27 -14.52
C PRO A 36 12.83 5.64 -15.17
N THR A 37 11.76 6.35 -15.53
CA THR A 37 11.87 7.69 -16.13
C THR A 37 12.42 8.70 -15.12
N LEU A 38 11.96 8.63 -13.86
CA LEU A 38 12.43 9.48 -12.76
C LEU A 38 13.90 9.21 -12.42
N ALA A 39 14.35 7.95 -12.48
CA ALA A 39 15.75 7.59 -12.30
C ALA A 39 16.66 8.38 -13.24
N GLY A 40 16.31 8.45 -14.52
CA GLY A 40 17.05 9.21 -15.51
C GLY A 40 16.90 10.73 -15.35
N ALA A 41 15.65 11.21 -15.18
CA ALA A 41 15.33 12.64 -15.13
C ALA A 41 15.93 13.36 -13.90
N LEU A 42 15.89 12.70 -12.73
CA LEU A 42 16.38 13.24 -11.45
C LEU A 42 17.79 12.73 -11.09
N LYS A 43 18.39 11.86 -11.93
CA LYS A 43 19.65 11.16 -11.63
C LYS A 43 19.59 10.44 -10.28
N ALA A 44 18.47 9.75 -10.05
CA ALA A 44 18.16 9.10 -8.78
C ALA A 44 18.84 7.72 -8.70
N SER A 45 19.39 7.43 -7.52
CA SER A 45 19.91 6.10 -7.16
C SER A 45 18.76 5.11 -6.89
N GLU A 46 19.05 3.82 -6.81
CA GLU A 46 18.03 2.80 -6.45
C GLU A 46 17.44 3.05 -5.06
N SER A 47 18.24 3.57 -4.13
CA SER A 47 17.76 4.00 -2.82
C SER A 47 16.77 5.16 -2.92
N ASP A 48 17.04 6.14 -3.78
CA ASP A 48 16.10 7.24 -4.01
C ASP A 48 14.79 6.70 -4.58
N LEU A 49 14.84 5.74 -5.51
CA LEU A 49 13.65 5.10 -6.06
C LEU A 49 12.85 4.35 -4.99
N GLN A 50 13.53 3.68 -4.06
CA GLN A 50 12.89 3.07 -2.90
C GLN A 50 12.21 4.14 -2.03
N TRP A 51 12.85 5.29 -1.79
CA TRP A 51 12.27 6.40 -1.05
C TRP A 51 11.11 7.09 -1.80
N PHE A 52 11.17 7.19 -3.13
CA PHE A 52 10.07 7.71 -3.94
C PHE A 52 8.79 6.89 -3.72
N SER A 53 8.93 5.57 -3.65
CA SER A 53 7.83 4.66 -3.39
C SER A 53 7.47 4.58 -1.91
N SER A 54 8.45 4.29 -1.05
CA SER A 54 8.25 4.05 0.38
C SER A 54 7.87 5.31 1.14
N GLY A 55 8.44 6.47 0.81
CA GLY A 55 8.23 7.71 1.56
C GLY A 55 6.78 8.16 1.59
N TYR A 56 6.10 8.12 0.44
CA TYR A 56 4.67 8.40 0.35
C TYR A 56 3.83 7.38 1.15
N ALA A 57 4.04 6.08 0.90
CA ALA A 57 3.29 5.01 1.52
C ALA A 57 3.51 4.95 3.04
N LEU A 58 4.74 5.24 3.49
CA LEU A 58 5.13 5.31 4.89
C LEU A 58 4.38 6.41 5.64
N VAL A 59 4.42 7.64 5.11
CA VAL A 59 3.73 8.78 5.72
C VAL A 59 2.23 8.60 5.68
N LEU A 60 1.69 8.09 4.57
CA LEU A 60 0.28 7.75 4.44
C LEU A 60 -0.14 6.77 5.55
N ALA A 61 0.59 5.66 5.72
CA ALA A 61 0.29 4.67 6.76
C ALA A 61 0.40 5.25 8.17
N ALA A 62 1.49 5.95 8.47
CA ALA A 62 1.77 6.53 9.78
C ALA A 62 0.76 7.60 10.21
N THR A 63 0.19 8.34 9.25
CA THR A 63 -0.69 9.49 9.54
C THR A 63 -2.17 9.21 9.32
N MET A 64 -2.57 8.01 8.89
CA MET A 64 -3.99 7.66 8.70
C MET A 64 -4.81 7.78 9.99
N LEU A 65 -4.32 7.22 11.10
CA LEU A 65 -5.01 7.29 12.39
C LEU A 65 -5.08 8.72 12.93
N PRO A 66 -3.97 9.48 12.98
CA PRO A 66 -3.99 10.90 13.31
C PRO A 66 -4.94 11.74 12.46
N ALA A 67 -4.97 11.49 11.14
CA ALA A 67 -5.85 12.23 10.23
C ALA A 67 -7.34 11.99 10.54
N GLY A 68 -7.71 10.77 10.90
CA GLY A 68 -9.05 10.44 11.37
C GLY A 68 -9.43 11.23 12.64
N LEU A 69 -8.54 11.23 13.64
CA LEU A 69 -8.73 11.99 14.89
C LEU A 69 -8.85 13.49 14.65
N LEU A 70 -8.01 14.05 13.76
CA LEU A 70 -8.11 15.47 13.37
C LEU A 70 -9.46 15.78 12.75
N GLY A 71 -9.96 14.90 11.87
CA GLY A 71 -11.30 15.03 11.28
C GLY A 71 -12.41 15.01 12.31
N ASP A 72 -12.35 14.09 13.27
CA ASP A 72 -13.33 13.96 14.34
C ASP A 72 -13.32 15.16 15.30
N ARG A 73 -12.15 15.75 15.55
CA ARG A 73 -11.96 16.88 16.46
C ARG A 73 -12.28 18.23 15.83
N TYR A 74 -11.73 18.51 14.63
CA TYR A 74 -11.79 19.82 14.00
C TYR A 74 -12.88 19.95 12.93
N GLY A 75 -13.41 18.82 12.46
CA GLY A 75 -14.43 18.75 11.42
C GLY A 75 -13.93 17.98 10.18
N ARG A 76 -14.68 16.96 9.81
CA ARG A 76 -14.32 16.02 8.74
C ARG A 76 -14.24 16.71 7.38
N LYS A 77 -15.19 17.60 7.05
CA LYS A 77 -15.17 18.39 5.82
C LYS A 77 -13.97 19.32 5.76
N LYS A 78 -13.67 20.05 6.82
CA LYS A 78 -12.54 21.00 6.88
C LYS A 78 -11.22 20.29 6.65
N VAL A 79 -10.99 19.18 7.37
CA VAL A 79 -9.75 18.40 7.24
C VAL A 79 -9.64 17.77 5.86
N MET A 80 -10.75 17.28 5.27
CA MET A 80 -10.77 16.75 3.91
C MET A 80 -10.44 17.83 2.85
N LEU A 81 -10.98 19.04 2.99
CA LEU A 81 -10.65 20.16 2.11
C LEU A 81 -9.17 20.57 2.22
N SER A 82 -8.64 20.63 3.44
CA SER A 82 -7.21 20.87 3.67
C SER A 82 -6.34 19.78 3.03
N ALA A 83 -6.76 18.52 3.14
CA ALA A 83 -6.07 17.39 2.54
C ALA A 83 -6.10 17.45 1.00
N LEU A 84 -7.23 17.83 0.39
CA LEU A 84 -7.33 18.01 -1.07
C LEU A 84 -6.43 19.15 -1.57
N ALA A 85 -6.42 20.29 -0.86
CA ALA A 85 -5.53 21.40 -1.18
C ALA A 85 -4.05 21.00 -1.06
N LEU A 86 -3.69 20.29 0.02
CA LEU A 86 -2.35 19.78 0.25
C LEU A 86 -1.94 18.75 -0.82
N PHE A 87 -2.88 17.90 -1.26
CA PHE A 87 -2.65 16.91 -2.32
C PHE A 87 -2.37 17.59 -3.67
N ALA A 88 -3.10 18.66 -4.00
CA ALA A 88 -2.85 19.45 -5.20
C ALA A 88 -1.47 20.13 -5.15
N VAL A 89 -1.12 20.76 -4.01
CA VAL A 89 0.20 21.41 -3.81
C VAL A 89 1.33 20.38 -3.86
N GLY A 90 1.18 19.25 -3.19
CA GLY A 90 2.17 18.16 -3.22
C GLY A 90 2.36 17.58 -4.62
N SER A 91 1.27 17.44 -5.39
CA SER A 91 1.33 16.99 -6.79
C SER A 91 2.08 17.99 -7.69
N LEU A 92 1.84 19.29 -7.52
CA LEU A 92 2.61 20.33 -8.18
C LEU A 92 4.10 20.27 -7.78
N ALA A 93 4.38 20.12 -6.48
CA ALA A 93 5.76 20.01 -5.99
C ALA A 93 6.48 18.79 -6.57
N CYS A 94 5.81 17.61 -6.65
CA CYS A 94 6.37 16.44 -7.32
C CYS A 94 6.69 16.71 -8.78
N ALA A 95 5.75 17.30 -9.52
CA ALA A 95 5.91 17.55 -10.95
C ALA A 95 7.11 18.46 -11.27
N TYR A 96 7.37 19.47 -10.44
CA TYR A 96 8.42 20.46 -10.67
C TYR A 96 9.71 20.23 -9.87
N SER A 97 9.84 19.08 -9.19
CA SER A 97 11.06 18.69 -8.48
C SER A 97 12.25 18.56 -9.44
N ARG A 98 13.41 19.03 -9.00
CA ARG A 98 14.66 19.01 -9.76
C ARG A 98 15.70 18.06 -9.19
N THR A 99 15.52 17.66 -7.94
CA THR A 99 16.43 16.77 -7.21
C THR A 99 15.64 15.60 -6.56
N PRO A 100 16.30 14.45 -6.30
CA PRO A 100 15.67 13.36 -5.56
C PRO A 100 15.13 13.81 -4.19
N ALA A 101 15.88 14.64 -3.47
CA ALA A 101 15.48 15.13 -2.15
C ALA A 101 14.19 15.99 -2.19
N GLU A 102 14.08 16.88 -3.18
CA GLU A 102 12.85 17.67 -3.38
C GLU A 102 11.66 16.77 -3.69
N PHE A 103 11.86 15.77 -4.55
CA PHE A 103 10.81 14.82 -4.91
C PHE A 103 10.38 13.99 -3.69
N ILE A 104 11.32 13.48 -2.87
CA ILE A 104 11.00 12.75 -1.64
C ILE A 104 10.21 13.64 -0.68
N ALA A 105 10.62 14.90 -0.48
CA ALA A 105 9.89 15.85 0.37
C ALA A 105 8.46 16.09 -0.13
N ALA A 106 8.27 16.23 -1.44
CA ALA A 106 6.94 16.36 -2.06
C ALA A 106 6.10 15.08 -1.90
N ARG A 107 6.71 13.89 -2.00
CA ARG A 107 6.06 12.60 -1.75
C ARG A 107 5.61 12.45 -0.28
N ILE A 108 6.41 12.92 0.67
CA ILE A 108 6.03 12.98 2.10
C ILE A 108 4.79 13.86 2.27
N LEU A 109 4.77 15.04 1.65
CA LEU A 109 3.62 15.96 1.69
C LEU A 109 2.35 15.31 1.12
N LEU A 110 2.48 14.61 -0.02
CA LEU A 110 1.39 13.82 -0.62
C LEU A 110 0.91 12.70 0.30
N GLY A 111 1.80 12.07 1.06
CA GLY A 111 1.46 11.03 2.04
C GLY A 111 0.54 11.55 3.14
N PHE A 112 0.85 12.71 3.70
CA PHE A 112 -0.02 13.39 4.69
C PHE A 112 -1.42 13.70 4.11
N ALA A 113 -1.45 14.23 2.90
CA ALA A 113 -2.71 14.54 2.21
C ALA A 113 -3.52 13.27 1.93
N GLY A 114 -2.88 12.24 1.36
CA GLY A 114 -3.51 10.97 1.03
C GLY A 114 -4.12 10.27 2.23
N ALA A 115 -3.45 10.29 3.38
CA ALA A 115 -3.97 9.72 4.63
C ALA A 115 -5.30 10.36 5.04
N GLY A 116 -5.37 11.70 5.00
CA GLY A 116 -6.61 12.44 5.28
C GLY A 116 -7.72 12.07 4.30
N LEU A 117 -7.41 11.99 3.01
CA LEU A 117 -8.40 11.67 1.98
C LEU A 117 -8.98 10.28 2.14
N VAL A 118 -8.14 9.26 2.36
CA VAL A 118 -8.60 7.86 2.46
C VAL A 118 -9.47 7.65 3.71
N VAL A 119 -9.05 8.16 4.87
CA VAL A 119 -9.79 7.92 6.13
C VAL A 119 -11.09 8.73 6.18
N LEU A 120 -11.03 10.00 5.77
CA LEU A 120 -12.20 10.87 5.84
C LEU A 120 -13.22 10.55 4.74
N ALA A 121 -12.82 9.93 3.62
CA ALA A 121 -13.74 9.43 2.62
C ALA A 121 -14.73 8.42 3.22
N VAL A 122 -14.23 7.41 3.95
CA VAL A 122 -15.09 6.41 4.61
C VAL A 122 -16.00 7.09 5.64
N SER A 123 -15.46 8.03 6.42
CA SER A 123 -16.25 8.80 7.39
C SER A 123 -17.32 9.66 6.73
N ALA A 124 -17.07 10.23 5.55
CA ALA A 124 -18.07 10.99 4.80
C ALA A 124 -19.25 10.12 4.34
N LEU A 125 -19.00 8.86 3.95
CA LEU A 125 -20.05 7.92 3.54
C LEU A 125 -21.06 7.66 4.67
N THR A 126 -20.58 7.59 5.93
CA THR A 126 -21.46 7.36 7.09
C THR A 126 -22.38 8.54 7.40
N VAL A 127 -22.02 9.75 6.96
CA VAL A 127 -22.80 10.98 7.14
C VAL A 127 -23.75 11.23 5.96
N LEU A 128 -23.31 10.91 4.75
CA LEU A 128 -24.06 11.17 3.51
C LEU A 128 -25.21 10.19 3.29
N PHE A 129 -25.06 8.93 3.74
CA PHE A 129 -26.00 7.85 3.43
C PHE A 129 -26.65 7.24 4.67
N SER A 130 -27.95 6.93 4.55
CA SER A 130 -28.67 6.16 5.57
C SER A 130 -28.09 4.76 5.74
N GLU A 131 -28.43 4.07 6.83
CA GLU A 131 -27.97 2.70 7.08
C GLU A 131 -28.30 1.73 5.95
N GLU A 132 -29.44 1.92 5.30
CA GLU A 132 -29.93 1.07 4.18
C GLU A 132 -29.11 1.28 2.89
N GLU A 133 -28.68 2.51 2.60
CA GLU A 133 -27.96 2.87 1.38
C GLU A 133 -26.43 2.81 1.52
N ARG A 134 -25.91 2.86 2.75
CA ARG A 134 -24.49 2.84 3.05
C ARG A 134 -23.76 1.64 2.43
N PRO A 135 -24.27 0.40 2.45
CA PRO A 135 -23.60 -0.73 1.81
C PRO A 135 -23.38 -0.53 0.31
N LYS A 136 -24.35 0.09 -0.39
CA LYS A 136 -24.23 0.42 -1.81
C LYS A 136 -23.17 1.49 -2.06
N ALA A 137 -23.15 2.55 -1.24
CA ALA A 137 -22.17 3.63 -1.36
C ALA A 137 -20.75 3.14 -1.08
N VAL A 138 -20.56 2.31 -0.04
CA VAL A 138 -19.27 1.67 0.30
C VAL A 138 -18.84 0.71 -0.81
N GLY A 139 -19.78 -0.05 -1.40
CA GLY A 139 -19.50 -0.92 -2.53
C GLY A 139 -18.99 -0.16 -3.76
N LEU A 140 -19.61 0.97 -4.11
CA LEU A 140 -19.15 1.84 -5.20
C LEU A 140 -17.78 2.47 -4.91
N TRP A 141 -17.55 2.92 -3.69
CA TRP A 141 -16.25 3.43 -3.25
C TRP A 141 -15.15 2.36 -3.34
N ALA A 142 -15.44 1.15 -2.87
CA ALA A 142 -14.50 0.02 -2.94
C ALA A 142 -14.19 -0.40 -4.39
N ALA A 143 -15.20 -0.45 -5.25
CA ALA A 143 -15.04 -0.73 -6.66
C ALA A 143 -14.17 0.34 -7.35
N ALA A 144 -14.40 1.62 -7.06
CA ALA A 144 -13.60 2.71 -7.60
C ALA A 144 -12.13 2.61 -7.18
N ASN A 145 -11.85 2.31 -5.89
CA ASN A 145 -10.48 2.07 -5.42
C ASN A 145 -9.80 0.92 -6.17
N MET A 146 -10.55 -0.12 -6.49
CA MET A 146 -10.02 -1.25 -7.24
C MET A 146 -9.64 -0.87 -8.68
N PHE A 147 -10.42 0.00 -9.32
CA PHE A 147 -10.09 0.51 -10.66
C PHE A 147 -8.85 1.43 -10.69
N ALA A 148 -8.45 2.02 -9.57
CA ALA A 148 -7.21 2.79 -9.48
C ALA A 148 -5.97 1.95 -9.83
N PHE A 149 -5.97 0.65 -9.48
CA PHE A 149 -4.84 -0.26 -9.71
C PHE A 149 -4.47 -0.40 -11.20
N PRO A 150 -5.39 -0.73 -12.13
CA PRO A 150 -5.08 -0.80 -13.56
C PRO A 150 -4.94 0.56 -14.22
N ILE A 151 -5.75 1.56 -13.81
CA ILE A 151 -5.77 2.87 -14.46
C ILE A 151 -4.44 3.59 -14.26
N GLY A 152 -3.84 3.51 -13.05
CA GLY A 152 -2.58 4.18 -12.74
C GLY A 152 -1.45 3.82 -13.72
N PRO A 153 -1.02 2.57 -13.82
CA PRO A 153 0.04 2.16 -14.74
C PRO A 153 -0.26 2.43 -16.22
N ILE A 154 -1.50 2.25 -16.67
CA ILE A 154 -1.89 2.47 -18.07
C ILE A 154 -1.81 3.97 -18.40
N LEU A 155 -2.50 4.81 -17.63
CA LEU A 155 -2.54 6.23 -17.85
C LEU A 155 -1.16 6.87 -17.63
N GLY A 156 -0.45 6.42 -16.58
CA GLY A 156 0.90 6.88 -16.31
C GLY A 156 1.88 6.51 -17.41
N GLY A 157 1.82 5.27 -17.90
CA GLY A 157 2.64 4.80 -19.00
C GLY A 157 2.38 5.60 -20.28
N TRP A 158 1.12 5.86 -20.61
CA TRP A 158 0.73 6.68 -21.75
C TRP A 158 1.23 8.13 -21.62
N LEU A 159 1.04 8.76 -20.45
CA LEU A 159 1.53 10.12 -20.18
C LEU A 159 3.05 10.20 -20.31
N LEU A 160 3.79 9.23 -19.79
CA LEU A 160 5.26 9.19 -19.85
C LEU A 160 5.79 8.98 -21.27
N SER A 161 5.02 8.33 -22.14
CA SER A 161 5.42 8.08 -23.52
C SER A 161 5.15 9.28 -24.45
N HIS A 162 4.17 10.14 -24.11
CA HIS A 162 3.70 11.22 -24.98
C HIS A 162 3.98 12.63 -24.45
N TYR A 163 4.23 12.75 -23.15
CA TYR A 163 4.40 14.03 -22.48
C TYR A 163 5.60 14.02 -21.54
N TRP A 164 5.95 15.18 -21.01
CA TRP A 164 6.94 15.31 -19.96
C TRP A 164 6.48 14.59 -18.68
N TRP A 165 7.42 13.95 -17.99
CA TRP A 165 7.14 13.07 -16.84
C TRP A 165 6.32 13.75 -15.71
N GLY A 166 6.46 15.05 -15.54
CA GLY A 166 5.70 15.80 -14.54
C GLY A 166 4.18 15.72 -14.71
N TRP A 167 3.67 15.42 -15.92
CA TRP A 167 2.24 15.23 -16.17
C TRP A 167 1.63 14.08 -15.39
N VAL A 168 2.43 13.08 -15.00
CA VAL A 168 1.99 11.96 -14.15
C VAL A 168 1.48 12.45 -12.79
N PHE A 169 2.03 13.56 -12.28
CA PHE A 169 1.61 14.17 -11.03
C PHE A 169 0.63 15.33 -11.28
N LEU A 170 0.82 16.09 -12.35
CA LEU A 170 -0.08 17.18 -12.71
C LEU A 170 -1.51 16.73 -12.98
N MET A 171 -1.73 15.50 -13.47
CA MET A 171 -3.08 14.96 -13.67
C MET A 171 -3.89 14.87 -12.36
N ASN A 172 -3.23 14.78 -11.21
CA ASN A 172 -3.88 14.76 -9.91
C ASN A 172 -4.47 16.13 -9.54
N VAL A 173 -3.92 17.23 -10.06
CA VAL A 173 -4.34 18.60 -9.70
C VAL A 173 -5.79 18.87 -10.10
N PRO A 174 -6.21 18.68 -11.37
CA PRO A 174 -7.60 18.89 -11.74
C PRO A 174 -8.55 17.95 -10.98
N VAL A 175 -8.13 16.71 -10.70
CA VAL A 175 -8.94 15.76 -9.92
C VAL A 175 -9.10 16.25 -8.47
N ALA A 176 -8.03 16.76 -7.85
CA ALA A 176 -8.07 17.31 -6.50
C ALA A 176 -8.93 18.58 -6.43
N VAL A 177 -8.85 19.45 -7.45
CA VAL A 177 -9.68 20.66 -7.54
C VAL A 177 -11.17 20.30 -7.70
N LEU A 178 -11.50 19.37 -8.58
CA LEU A 178 -12.88 18.90 -8.74
C LEU A 178 -13.40 18.26 -7.46
N GLY A 179 -12.57 17.42 -6.80
CA GLY A 179 -12.88 16.85 -5.49
C GLY A 179 -13.10 17.92 -4.42
N PHE A 180 -12.24 18.96 -4.40
CA PHE A 180 -12.36 20.08 -3.47
C PHE A 180 -13.68 20.83 -3.66
N VAL A 181 -14.03 21.18 -4.89
CA VAL A 181 -15.29 21.87 -5.20
C VAL A 181 -16.49 21.00 -4.82
N ALA A 182 -16.47 19.71 -5.16
CA ALA A 182 -17.54 18.78 -4.83
C ALA A 182 -17.71 18.62 -3.31
N VAL A 183 -16.62 18.43 -2.57
CA VAL A 183 -16.65 18.31 -1.10
C VAL A 183 -17.11 19.64 -0.47
N ALA A 184 -16.61 20.78 -0.95
CA ALA A 184 -16.98 22.09 -0.44
C ALA A 184 -18.47 22.38 -0.62
N ALA A 185 -19.03 22.03 -1.78
CA ALA A 185 -20.43 22.32 -2.11
C ALA A 185 -21.42 21.29 -1.52
N LEU A 186 -21.07 20.00 -1.51
CA LEU A 186 -22.03 18.91 -1.33
C LEU A 186 -21.88 18.12 -0.02
N VAL A 187 -20.69 18.10 0.60
CA VAL A 187 -20.48 17.38 1.86
C VAL A 187 -20.81 18.27 3.04
N PRO A 188 -21.74 17.88 3.94
CA PRO A 188 -22.03 18.63 5.15
C PRO A 188 -20.86 18.53 6.14
N GLU A 189 -20.67 19.59 6.96
CA GLU A 189 -19.70 19.53 8.05
C GLU A 189 -20.18 18.56 9.13
N SER A 190 -19.27 17.72 9.59
CA SER A 190 -19.54 16.78 10.67
C SER A 190 -18.31 16.64 11.58
N ARG A 191 -18.54 16.41 12.85
CA ARG A 191 -17.49 16.18 13.85
C ARG A 191 -18.02 15.29 14.97
N SER A 192 -17.11 14.65 15.70
CA SER A 192 -17.48 13.90 16.90
C SER A 192 -17.92 14.85 18.02
N ALA A 193 -19.01 14.50 18.71
CA ALA A 193 -19.46 15.25 19.89
C ALA A 193 -18.45 15.15 21.05
N LEU A 194 -17.75 14.03 21.17
CA LEU A 194 -16.83 13.71 22.27
C LEU A 194 -15.44 14.36 22.13
N ARG A 195 -15.11 14.96 20.98
CA ARG A 195 -13.80 15.58 20.68
C ARG A 195 -12.63 14.74 21.23
N PRO A 196 -12.29 13.62 20.62
CA PRO A 196 -11.28 12.71 21.16
C PRO A 196 -9.95 13.42 21.44
N GLY A 197 -9.26 13.00 22.47
CA GLY A 197 -7.90 13.45 22.78
C GLY A 197 -6.92 13.02 21.70
N ILE A 198 -5.80 13.73 21.60
CA ILE A 198 -4.72 13.35 20.66
C ILE A 198 -3.67 12.61 21.49
N ASP A 199 -3.51 11.31 21.20
CA ASP A 199 -2.41 10.54 21.77
C ASP A 199 -1.12 10.82 20.98
N THR A 200 -0.40 11.85 21.39
CA THR A 200 0.87 12.25 20.78
C THR A 200 1.96 11.21 20.95
N ALA A 201 1.96 10.49 22.07
CA ALA A 201 2.97 9.45 22.34
C ALA A 201 2.77 8.23 21.40
N GLY A 202 1.53 7.78 21.23
CA GLY A 202 1.20 6.72 20.29
C GLY A 202 1.49 7.11 18.84
N ILE A 203 1.15 8.33 18.42
CA ILE A 203 1.44 8.84 17.07
C ILE A 203 2.94 8.88 16.81
N VAL A 204 3.73 9.46 17.74
CA VAL A 204 5.19 9.59 17.56
C VAL A 204 5.87 8.24 17.57
N SER A 205 5.53 7.35 18.51
CA SER A 205 6.17 6.04 18.62
C SER A 205 5.87 5.14 17.43
N SER A 206 4.61 5.07 16.96
CA SER A 206 4.22 4.28 15.79
C SER A 206 4.86 4.83 14.51
N SER A 207 4.80 6.13 14.29
CA SER A 207 5.36 6.77 13.10
C SER A 207 6.88 6.67 13.06
N ALA A 208 7.59 7.02 14.15
CA ALA A 208 9.04 6.91 14.23
C ALA A 208 9.50 5.45 14.15
N GLY A 209 8.75 4.51 14.74
CA GLY A 209 9.00 3.09 14.64
C GLY A 209 8.95 2.59 13.20
N LEU A 210 7.90 2.94 12.47
CA LEU A 210 7.74 2.54 11.07
C LEU A 210 8.81 3.19 10.17
N VAL A 211 9.13 4.47 10.40
CA VAL A 211 10.23 5.17 9.71
C VAL A 211 11.56 4.48 9.96
N GLY A 212 11.87 4.16 11.23
CA GLY A 212 13.13 3.50 11.60
C GLY A 212 13.30 2.14 10.93
N VAL A 213 12.24 1.30 10.94
CA VAL A 213 12.27 0.00 10.29
C VAL A 213 12.45 0.14 8.77
N THR A 214 11.68 1.02 8.13
CA THR A 214 11.77 1.24 6.68
C THR A 214 13.15 1.76 6.28
N TYR A 215 13.67 2.76 7.00
CA TYR A 215 15.01 3.32 6.78
C TYR A 215 16.09 2.26 6.94
N GLY A 216 16.02 1.46 8.00
CA GLY A 216 16.97 0.40 8.27
C GLY A 216 17.03 -0.66 7.16
N PHE A 217 15.89 -1.04 6.59
CA PHE A 217 15.85 -1.94 5.43
C PHE A 217 16.49 -1.33 4.18
N ILE A 218 16.23 -0.04 3.88
CA ILE A 218 16.85 0.66 2.74
C ILE A 218 18.37 0.73 2.91
N GLN A 219 18.84 1.06 4.11
CA GLN A 219 20.28 1.10 4.43
C GLN A 219 20.95 -0.28 4.36
N ALA A 220 20.23 -1.35 4.73
CA ALA A 220 20.73 -2.70 4.60
C ALA A 220 21.05 -3.09 3.15
N GLY A 221 20.23 -2.64 2.20
CA GLY A 221 20.47 -2.85 0.76
C GLY A 221 21.71 -2.14 0.24
N GLN A 222 22.00 -0.94 0.73
CA GLN A 222 23.15 -0.12 0.28
C GLN A 222 24.47 -0.47 0.94
N HIS A 223 24.46 -0.65 2.27
CA HIS A 223 25.66 -0.77 3.09
C HIS A 223 25.85 -2.18 3.68
N GLY A 224 24.94 -3.10 3.34
CA GLY A 224 24.93 -4.47 3.86
C GLY A 224 24.17 -4.61 5.18
N TRP A 225 23.64 -5.80 5.40
CA TRP A 225 22.82 -6.17 6.57
C TRP A 225 23.54 -6.11 7.90
N GLY A 226 24.89 -6.18 7.90
CA GLY A 226 25.74 -6.08 9.09
C GLY A 226 26.15 -4.65 9.45
N SER A 227 25.73 -3.63 8.70
CA SER A 227 26.11 -2.24 8.97
C SER A 227 25.35 -1.67 10.16
N LEU A 228 26.01 -0.87 10.99
CA LEU A 228 25.35 -0.16 12.10
C LEU A 228 24.27 0.80 11.59
N GLY A 229 24.47 1.37 10.39
CA GLY A 229 23.50 2.24 9.73
C GLY A 229 22.18 1.52 9.39
N ALA A 230 22.20 0.18 9.22
CA ALA A 230 21.01 -0.63 9.02
C ALA A 230 20.46 -1.18 10.36
N ILE A 231 21.34 -1.79 11.18
CA ILE A 231 20.92 -2.50 12.41
C ILE A 231 20.31 -1.54 13.43
N VAL A 232 20.93 -0.38 13.67
CA VAL A 232 20.47 0.56 14.71
C VAL A 232 19.05 1.07 14.40
N PRO A 233 18.73 1.60 13.20
CA PRO A 233 17.37 2.02 12.90
C PRO A 233 16.34 0.86 12.93
N LEU A 234 16.73 -0.36 12.51
CA LEU A 234 15.86 -1.52 12.59
C LEU A 234 15.50 -1.86 14.04
N VAL A 235 16.51 -1.96 14.91
CA VAL A 235 16.30 -2.31 16.33
C VAL A 235 15.51 -1.21 17.06
N VAL A 236 15.89 0.06 16.88
CA VAL A 236 15.19 1.19 17.47
C VAL A 236 13.76 1.28 16.95
N GLY A 237 13.57 1.11 15.64
CA GLY A 237 12.25 1.13 15.02
C GLY A 237 11.34 0.02 15.54
N LEU A 238 11.84 -1.22 15.65
CA LEU A 238 11.09 -2.33 16.23
C LEU A 238 10.78 -2.10 17.72
N ALA A 239 11.75 -1.58 18.48
CA ALA A 239 11.52 -1.24 19.89
C ALA A 239 10.43 -0.17 20.06
N LEU A 240 10.40 0.84 19.19
CA LEU A 240 9.35 1.87 19.18
C LEU A 240 7.97 1.31 18.80
N ILE A 241 7.89 0.36 17.87
CA ILE A 241 6.63 -0.33 17.54
C ILE A 241 6.13 -1.15 18.73
N VAL A 242 7.03 -1.88 19.40
CA VAL A 242 6.67 -2.61 20.62
C VAL A 242 6.22 -1.64 21.72
N ALA A 243 6.97 -0.55 21.94
CA ALA A 243 6.61 0.49 22.90
C ALA A 243 5.25 1.13 22.58
N PHE A 244 4.91 1.32 21.30
CA PHE A 244 3.60 1.78 20.86
C PHE A 244 2.48 0.83 21.33
N PHE A 245 2.59 -0.47 21.05
CA PHE A 245 1.56 -1.43 21.48
C PHE A 245 1.45 -1.54 23.00
N LEU A 246 2.56 -1.47 23.71
CA LEU A 246 2.55 -1.43 25.18
C LEU A 246 1.88 -0.17 25.70
N TRP A 247 2.15 0.99 25.10
CA TRP A 247 1.53 2.27 25.44
C TRP A 247 0.01 2.24 25.22
N GLU A 248 -0.44 1.77 24.03
CA GLU A 248 -1.86 1.61 23.70
C GLU A 248 -2.57 0.72 24.72
N HIS A 249 -1.93 -0.40 25.10
CA HIS A 249 -2.47 -1.31 26.13
C HIS A 249 -2.60 -0.62 27.50
N LEU A 250 -1.58 0.11 27.92
CA LEU A 250 -1.63 0.87 29.17
C LEU A 250 -2.68 1.99 29.12
N LEU A 251 -2.83 2.64 27.98
CA LEU A 251 -3.80 3.72 27.80
C LEU A 251 -5.24 3.19 27.80
N GLU A 252 -5.47 2.00 27.24
CA GLU A 252 -6.79 1.32 27.30
C GLU A 252 -7.22 1.00 28.75
N GLN A 253 -6.27 0.72 29.64
CA GLN A 253 -6.56 0.41 31.05
C GLN A 253 -6.79 1.65 31.91
N ARG A 254 -6.43 2.85 31.45
CA ARG A 254 -6.61 4.09 32.22
C ARG A 254 -8.05 4.59 32.11
N PRO A 255 -8.67 5.04 33.23
CA PRO A 255 -9.97 5.70 33.20
C PRO A 255 -9.91 6.93 32.30
N GLY A 256 -10.76 6.99 31.27
CA GLY A 256 -10.77 8.08 30.28
C GLY A 256 -9.64 8.04 29.24
N GLY A 257 -8.84 6.97 29.20
CA GLY A 257 -7.82 6.76 28.17
C GLY A 257 -8.49 6.63 26.79
N GLN A 258 -7.87 7.24 25.77
CA GLN A 258 -8.35 7.23 24.38
C GLN A 258 -7.24 6.72 23.48
N PRO A 259 -7.09 5.38 23.35
CA PRO A 259 -6.08 4.78 22.51
C PRO A 259 -6.36 5.07 21.04
N LEU A 260 -5.28 5.15 20.22
CA LEU A 260 -5.37 5.29 18.76
C LEU A 260 -5.99 4.06 18.10
N ILE A 261 -5.69 2.89 18.66
CA ILE A 261 -6.16 1.60 18.17
C ILE A 261 -6.94 0.90 19.28
N ASP A 262 -8.20 0.54 19.02
CA ASP A 262 -8.95 -0.33 19.93
C ASP A 262 -8.35 -1.74 19.91
N LEU A 263 -7.51 -2.06 20.88
CA LEU A 263 -6.85 -3.36 20.99
C LEU A 263 -7.84 -4.52 21.21
N ARG A 264 -9.09 -4.24 21.63
CA ARG A 264 -10.13 -5.27 21.78
C ARG A 264 -10.50 -5.90 20.45
N LEU A 265 -10.29 -5.20 19.32
CA LEU A 265 -10.49 -5.76 17.98
C LEU A 265 -9.59 -6.98 17.75
N PHE A 266 -8.38 -6.97 18.33
CA PHE A 266 -7.42 -8.05 18.20
C PHE A 266 -7.72 -9.28 19.09
N ARG A 267 -8.75 -9.22 19.93
CA ARG A 267 -9.28 -10.41 20.61
C ARG A 267 -10.01 -11.35 19.65
N SER A 268 -10.57 -10.83 18.55
CA SER A 268 -11.10 -11.66 17.47
C SER A 268 -9.93 -12.27 16.66
N ARG A 269 -9.89 -13.59 16.60
CA ARG A 269 -8.90 -14.32 15.77
C ARG A 269 -9.08 -14.00 14.28
N SER A 270 -10.31 -13.90 13.82
CA SER A 270 -10.63 -13.59 12.43
C SER A 270 -10.16 -12.19 12.06
N PHE A 271 -10.36 -11.19 12.94
CA PHE A 271 -9.86 -9.84 12.71
C PHE A 271 -8.33 -9.81 12.68
N THR A 272 -7.67 -10.32 13.72
CA THR A 272 -6.21 -10.30 13.86
C THR A 272 -5.52 -10.96 12.67
N TRP A 273 -5.89 -12.20 12.38
CA TRP A 273 -5.26 -12.94 11.30
C TRP A 273 -5.68 -12.46 9.92
N GLY A 274 -6.91 -11.99 9.74
CA GLY A 274 -7.34 -11.35 8.52
C GLY A 274 -6.49 -10.10 8.18
N VAL A 275 -6.24 -9.24 9.17
CA VAL A 275 -5.38 -8.04 9.03
C VAL A 275 -3.93 -8.41 8.75
N VAL A 276 -3.36 -9.35 9.52
CA VAL A 276 -1.97 -9.81 9.34
C VAL A 276 -1.78 -10.41 7.95
N LEU A 277 -2.68 -11.29 7.53
CA LEU A 277 -2.62 -11.92 6.20
C LEU A 277 -2.76 -10.91 5.09
N PHE A 278 -3.62 -9.89 5.27
CA PHE A 278 -3.73 -8.81 4.29
C PHE A 278 -2.42 -7.99 4.20
N ALA A 279 -1.78 -7.68 5.32
CA ALA A 279 -0.50 -6.97 5.33
C ALA A 279 0.62 -7.80 4.67
N VAL A 280 0.70 -9.10 4.96
CA VAL A 280 1.64 -10.04 4.31
C VAL A 280 1.41 -10.12 2.79
N LEU A 281 0.14 -10.12 2.35
CA LEU A 281 -0.21 -10.08 0.93
C LEU A 281 0.33 -8.82 0.24
N ILE A 282 0.08 -7.64 0.84
CA ILE A 282 0.55 -6.36 0.28
C ILE A 282 2.07 -6.33 0.24
N LEU A 283 2.75 -6.81 1.29
CA LEU A 283 4.19 -6.88 1.36
C LEU A 283 4.78 -7.74 0.22
N ALA A 284 4.20 -8.91 -0.04
CA ALA A 284 4.63 -9.79 -1.13
C ALA A 284 4.36 -9.18 -2.52
N MET A 285 3.22 -8.50 -2.70
CA MET A 285 2.80 -7.98 -4.00
C MET A 285 3.52 -6.68 -4.39
N ILE A 286 3.82 -5.80 -3.42
CA ILE A 286 4.43 -4.51 -3.74
C ILE A 286 5.83 -4.65 -4.34
N GLY A 287 6.55 -5.71 -3.96
CA GLY A 287 7.83 -6.03 -4.56
C GLY A 287 7.74 -6.27 -6.06
N LEU A 288 6.72 -7.00 -6.50
CA LEU A 288 6.46 -7.22 -7.92
C LEU A 288 6.17 -5.90 -8.65
N LEU A 289 5.34 -5.04 -8.07
CA LEU A 289 5.04 -3.72 -8.63
C LEU A 289 6.24 -2.78 -8.63
N PHE A 290 7.19 -2.96 -7.74
CA PHE A 290 8.43 -2.20 -7.69
C PHE A 290 9.45 -2.69 -8.73
N THR A 291 9.61 -4.02 -8.88
CA THR A 291 10.66 -4.62 -9.71
C THR A 291 10.29 -4.75 -11.19
N MET A 292 9.04 -5.13 -11.50
CA MET A 292 8.66 -5.46 -12.89
C MET A 292 8.72 -4.29 -13.87
N PRO A 293 8.28 -3.06 -13.55
CA PRO A 293 8.45 -1.94 -14.46
C PRO A 293 9.92 -1.60 -14.74
N GLN A 294 10.79 -1.76 -13.76
CA GLN A 294 12.24 -1.57 -13.93
C GLN A 294 12.82 -2.66 -14.84
N TYR A 295 12.41 -3.91 -14.68
CA TYR A 295 12.78 -5.02 -15.57
C TYR A 295 12.31 -4.76 -17.00
N PHE A 296 11.05 -4.39 -17.21
CA PHE A 296 10.52 -4.12 -18.54
C PHE A 296 11.22 -2.97 -19.26
N GLN A 297 11.49 -1.87 -18.54
CA GLN A 297 12.10 -0.69 -19.14
C GLN A 297 13.63 -0.78 -19.19
N GLY A 298 14.27 -1.29 -18.12
CA GLY A 298 15.73 -1.33 -17.99
C GLY A 298 16.38 -2.51 -18.71
N VAL A 299 15.74 -3.69 -18.71
CA VAL A 299 16.29 -4.94 -19.29
C VAL A 299 15.67 -5.25 -20.65
N VAL A 300 14.32 -5.28 -20.72
CA VAL A 300 13.61 -5.59 -21.98
C VAL A 300 13.62 -4.39 -22.94
N GLY A 301 13.81 -3.17 -22.43
CA GLY A 301 13.89 -1.95 -23.23
C GLY A 301 12.52 -1.45 -23.73
N THR A 302 11.42 -1.81 -23.04
CA THR A 302 10.08 -1.35 -23.43
C THR A 302 9.87 0.12 -23.08
N SER A 303 8.96 0.78 -23.80
CA SER A 303 8.47 2.10 -23.41
C SER A 303 7.73 2.06 -22.07
N PRO A 304 7.59 3.19 -21.36
CA PRO A 304 6.76 3.27 -20.16
C PRO A 304 5.31 2.78 -20.38
N GLU A 305 4.71 3.11 -21.52
CA GLU A 305 3.39 2.63 -21.91
C GLU A 305 3.38 1.09 -22.10
N GLY A 306 4.37 0.56 -22.80
CA GLY A 306 4.54 -0.88 -22.97
C GLY A 306 4.73 -1.61 -21.63
N SER A 307 5.42 -0.98 -20.69
CA SER A 307 5.56 -1.49 -19.31
C SER A 307 4.21 -1.51 -18.57
N GLY A 308 3.42 -0.43 -18.67
CA GLY A 308 2.07 -0.37 -18.09
C GLY A 308 1.13 -1.43 -18.65
N ILE A 309 1.14 -1.64 -19.97
CA ILE A 309 0.32 -2.66 -20.63
C ILE A 309 0.72 -4.07 -20.18
N ARG A 310 2.02 -4.34 -19.99
CA ARG A 310 2.52 -5.64 -19.51
C ARG A 310 2.16 -5.97 -18.05
N LEU A 311 1.65 -5.00 -17.29
CA LEU A 311 1.08 -5.24 -15.95
C LEU A 311 -0.41 -5.64 -16.00
N LEU A 312 -1.11 -5.46 -17.13
CA LEU A 312 -2.52 -5.82 -17.27
C LEU A 312 -2.86 -7.29 -16.96
N PRO A 313 -2.03 -8.27 -17.33
CA PRO A 313 -2.27 -9.68 -16.98
C PRO A 313 -2.38 -9.89 -15.46
N LEU A 314 -1.57 -9.21 -14.66
CA LEU A 314 -1.66 -9.25 -13.20
C LEU A 314 -3.03 -8.73 -12.73
N VAL A 315 -3.46 -7.59 -13.26
CA VAL A 315 -4.76 -6.98 -12.90
C VAL A 315 -5.93 -7.83 -13.38
N GLY A 316 -5.86 -8.37 -14.60
CA GLY A 316 -6.86 -9.32 -15.12
C GLY A 316 -6.98 -10.54 -14.22
N GLY A 317 -5.85 -11.10 -13.80
CA GLY A 317 -5.80 -12.19 -12.83
C GLY A 317 -6.43 -11.81 -11.49
N MET A 318 -6.16 -10.60 -10.97
CA MET A 318 -6.77 -10.10 -9.71
C MET A 318 -8.31 -10.07 -9.81
N LEU A 319 -8.85 -9.62 -10.94
CA LEU A 319 -10.30 -9.62 -11.15
C LEU A 319 -10.87 -11.05 -11.19
N VAL A 320 -10.19 -11.96 -11.88
CA VAL A 320 -10.58 -13.39 -11.95
C VAL A 320 -10.58 -14.03 -10.57
N GLY A 321 -9.63 -13.70 -9.70
CA GLY A 321 -9.57 -14.23 -8.32
C GLY A 321 -10.60 -13.58 -7.39
N LEU A 322 -10.82 -12.26 -7.53
CA LEU A 322 -11.70 -11.47 -6.66
C LEU A 322 -13.19 -11.78 -6.88
N LEU A 323 -13.63 -11.82 -8.14
CA LEU A 323 -15.06 -11.93 -8.46
C LEU A 323 -15.72 -13.22 -7.90
N PRO A 324 -15.11 -14.41 -7.98
CA PRO A 324 -15.67 -15.63 -7.42
C PRO A 324 -15.36 -15.81 -5.92
N ALA A 325 -14.58 -14.95 -5.27
CA ALA A 325 -14.07 -15.13 -3.92
C ALA A 325 -15.17 -15.47 -2.91
N ALA A 326 -16.31 -14.76 -2.93
CA ALA A 326 -17.42 -15.04 -2.03
C ALA A 326 -18.04 -16.44 -2.24
N ARG A 327 -18.10 -16.91 -3.49
CA ARG A 327 -18.59 -18.27 -3.80
C ARG A 327 -17.60 -19.34 -3.33
N ILE A 328 -16.30 -19.08 -3.55
CA ILE A 328 -15.20 -19.98 -3.09
C ILE A 328 -15.22 -20.07 -1.57
N VAL A 329 -15.32 -18.94 -0.86
CA VAL A 329 -15.43 -18.93 0.61
C VAL A 329 -16.64 -19.72 1.10
N LYS A 330 -17.78 -19.60 0.43
CA LYS A 330 -18.98 -20.37 0.78
C LYS A 330 -18.79 -21.88 0.56
N ALA A 331 -18.03 -22.28 -0.45
CA ALA A 331 -17.80 -23.68 -0.80
C ALA A 331 -16.75 -24.34 0.10
N ILE A 332 -15.60 -23.72 0.32
CA ILE A 332 -14.44 -24.33 1.00
C ILE A 332 -14.03 -23.63 2.32
N GLY A 333 -14.71 -22.55 2.69
CA GLY A 333 -14.40 -21.74 3.87
C GLY A 333 -13.30 -20.71 3.65
N ALA A 334 -13.25 -19.70 4.54
CA ALA A 334 -12.30 -18.59 4.44
C ALA A 334 -10.83 -19.05 4.57
N LYS A 335 -10.56 -19.98 5.48
CA LYS A 335 -9.24 -20.56 5.73
C LYS A 335 -8.60 -21.14 4.47
N LEU A 336 -9.30 -22.04 3.79
CA LEU A 336 -8.79 -22.69 2.59
C LEU A 336 -8.78 -21.75 1.38
N ALA A 337 -9.70 -20.81 1.29
CA ALA A 337 -9.71 -19.81 0.23
C ALA A 337 -8.50 -18.87 0.30
N VAL A 338 -8.14 -18.37 1.50
CA VAL A 338 -6.93 -17.56 1.72
C VAL A 338 -5.67 -18.37 1.44
N ALA A 339 -5.62 -19.63 1.95
CA ALA A 339 -4.49 -20.51 1.68
C ALA A 339 -4.31 -20.77 0.18
N ALA A 340 -5.38 -21.08 -0.55
CA ALA A 340 -5.32 -21.26 -2.00
C ALA A 340 -4.86 -19.99 -2.72
N GLY A 341 -5.28 -18.81 -2.27
CA GLY A 341 -4.82 -17.54 -2.82
C GLY A 341 -3.32 -17.33 -2.62
N PHE A 342 -2.79 -17.57 -1.43
CA PHE A 342 -1.35 -17.48 -1.17
C PHE A 342 -0.55 -18.55 -1.91
N PHE A 343 -1.08 -19.76 -2.04
CA PHE A 343 -0.46 -20.83 -2.83
C PHE A 343 -0.32 -20.43 -4.31
N LEU A 344 -1.39 -19.89 -4.91
CA LEU A 344 -1.35 -19.40 -6.29
C LEU A 344 -0.38 -18.23 -6.44
N LEU A 345 -0.39 -17.26 -5.51
CA LEU A 345 0.56 -16.14 -5.52
C LEU A 345 2.00 -16.65 -5.46
N GLY A 346 2.31 -17.55 -4.51
CA GLY A 346 3.64 -18.12 -4.35
C GLY A 346 4.09 -18.93 -5.58
N THR A 347 3.17 -19.70 -6.18
CA THR A 347 3.43 -20.45 -7.42
C THR A 347 3.75 -19.50 -8.57
N GLY A 348 2.94 -18.46 -8.78
CA GLY A 348 3.17 -17.48 -9.84
C GLY A 348 4.50 -16.75 -9.65
N LEU A 349 4.80 -16.27 -8.44
CA LEU A 349 6.08 -15.64 -8.12
C LEU A 349 7.28 -16.58 -8.32
N GLY A 350 7.13 -17.86 -7.92
CA GLY A 350 8.16 -18.89 -8.11
C GLY A 350 8.43 -19.17 -9.58
N ILE A 351 7.39 -19.25 -10.41
CA ILE A 351 7.54 -19.35 -11.87
C ILE A 351 8.23 -18.07 -12.40
N GLY A 352 7.81 -16.89 -11.96
CA GLY A 352 8.42 -15.62 -12.33
C GLY A 352 9.91 -15.54 -12.01
N ALA A 353 10.35 -16.11 -10.86
CA ALA A 353 11.75 -16.17 -10.45
C ALA A 353 12.62 -17.12 -11.31
N THR A 354 12.04 -17.85 -12.25
CA THR A 354 12.78 -18.64 -13.26
C THR A 354 12.88 -17.92 -14.60
N ALA A 355 12.45 -16.64 -14.69
CA ALA A 355 12.52 -15.86 -15.90
C ALA A 355 13.97 -15.65 -16.34
N THR A 356 14.23 -15.73 -17.63
CA THR A 356 15.53 -15.48 -18.23
C THR A 356 15.42 -14.34 -19.24
N LEU A 357 16.54 -13.84 -19.72
CA LEU A 357 16.59 -12.81 -20.79
C LEU A 357 15.90 -13.27 -22.08
N SER A 358 15.77 -14.59 -22.29
CA SER A 358 15.11 -15.19 -23.44
C SER A 358 13.66 -15.60 -23.20
N SER A 359 13.11 -15.35 -22.01
CA SER A 359 11.72 -15.70 -21.70
C SER A 359 10.76 -14.88 -22.53
N GLY A 360 9.89 -15.56 -23.28
CA GLY A 360 8.91 -14.92 -24.16
C GLY A 360 7.80 -14.19 -23.40
N GLU A 361 7.10 -13.29 -24.08
CA GLU A 361 5.99 -12.52 -23.48
C GLU A 361 4.88 -13.42 -22.90
N GLY A 362 4.56 -14.54 -23.57
CA GLY A 362 3.56 -15.48 -23.09
C GLY A 362 3.90 -16.09 -21.71
N PHE A 363 5.19 -16.33 -21.44
CA PHE A 363 5.65 -16.78 -20.14
C PHE A 363 5.39 -15.73 -19.04
N VAL A 364 5.72 -14.46 -19.36
CA VAL A 364 5.51 -13.33 -18.42
C VAL A 364 4.02 -13.15 -18.13
N VAL A 365 3.17 -13.19 -19.18
CA VAL A 365 1.72 -13.10 -19.03
C VAL A 365 1.19 -14.23 -18.14
N ALA A 366 1.62 -15.47 -18.37
CA ALA A 366 1.09 -16.64 -17.67
C ALA A 366 1.33 -16.56 -16.15
N TRP A 367 2.57 -16.32 -15.70
CA TRP A 367 2.84 -16.27 -14.27
C TRP A 367 2.25 -15.03 -13.61
N MET A 368 2.17 -13.88 -14.31
CA MET A 368 1.50 -12.67 -13.80
C MET A 368 0.00 -12.89 -13.59
N VAL A 369 -0.68 -13.60 -14.48
CA VAL A 369 -2.10 -13.97 -14.29
C VAL A 369 -2.26 -14.83 -13.05
N VAL A 370 -1.40 -15.83 -12.85
CA VAL A 370 -1.46 -16.71 -11.67
C VAL A 370 -1.24 -15.91 -10.38
N CYS A 371 -0.23 -15.01 -10.36
CA CYS A 371 -0.02 -14.08 -9.24
C CYS A 371 -1.27 -13.23 -8.98
N GLY A 372 -1.87 -12.70 -10.04
CA GLY A 372 -3.07 -11.88 -9.95
C GLY A 372 -4.24 -12.65 -9.33
N ILE A 373 -4.53 -13.86 -9.81
CA ILE A 373 -5.62 -14.71 -9.26
C ILE A 373 -5.42 -14.93 -7.77
N GLY A 374 -4.20 -15.33 -7.37
CA GLY A 374 -3.85 -15.52 -5.96
C GLY A 374 -4.05 -14.26 -5.13
N THR A 375 -3.58 -13.11 -5.63
CA THR A 375 -3.73 -11.80 -4.98
C THR A 375 -5.19 -11.41 -4.81
N GLY A 376 -6.00 -11.49 -5.88
CA GLY A 376 -7.41 -11.11 -5.88
C GLY A 376 -8.25 -11.95 -4.91
N LEU A 377 -8.04 -13.27 -4.92
CA LEU A 377 -8.72 -14.19 -4.02
C LEU A 377 -8.35 -13.92 -2.54
N THR A 378 -7.07 -13.77 -2.25
CA THR A 378 -6.58 -13.48 -0.88
C THR A 378 -7.09 -12.13 -0.38
N MET A 379 -7.00 -11.08 -1.23
CA MET A 379 -7.39 -9.71 -0.88
C MET A 379 -8.86 -9.64 -0.46
N ALA A 380 -9.76 -10.21 -1.28
CA ALA A 380 -11.18 -10.23 -0.99
C ALA A 380 -11.51 -11.01 0.28
N THR A 381 -10.89 -12.21 0.40
CA THR A 381 -11.21 -13.12 1.50
C THR A 381 -10.63 -12.64 2.82
N ALA A 382 -9.38 -12.19 2.87
CA ALA A 382 -8.76 -11.69 4.09
C ALA A 382 -9.48 -10.44 4.64
N ALA A 383 -9.84 -9.49 3.75
CA ALA A 383 -10.58 -8.30 4.14
C ALA A 383 -11.98 -8.63 4.68
N SER A 384 -12.74 -9.49 3.98
CA SER A 384 -14.07 -9.90 4.45
C SER A 384 -14.01 -10.69 5.76
N THR A 385 -13.02 -11.55 5.94
CA THR A 385 -12.83 -12.33 7.17
C THR A 385 -12.48 -11.44 8.35
N ALA A 386 -11.60 -10.44 8.15
CA ALA A 386 -11.25 -9.48 9.20
C ALA A 386 -12.47 -8.74 9.75
N LEU A 387 -13.44 -8.41 8.91
CA LEU A 387 -14.60 -7.61 9.29
C LEU A 387 -15.84 -8.44 9.69
N ALA A 388 -15.84 -9.75 9.40
CA ALA A 388 -17.03 -10.60 9.52
C ALA A 388 -17.58 -10.76 10.96
N GLU A 389 -16.70 -10.70 11.96
CA GLU A 389 -17.06 -10.91 13.38
C GLU A 389 -17.29 -9.60 14.14
N LEU A 390 -17.07 -8.45 13.49
CA LEU A 390 -17.24 -7.17 14.14
C LEU A 390 -18.72 -6.76 14.17
N SER A 391 -19.17 -6.25 15.33
CA SER A 391 -20.48 -5.64 15.43
C SER A 391 -20.59 -4.43 14.49
N LYS A 392 -21.82 -4.05 14.12
CA LYS A 392 -22.06 -2.90 13.21
C LYS A 392 -21.41 -1.61 13.71
N GLU A 393 -21.38 -1.41 15.02
CA GLU A 393 -20.78 -0.25 15.69
C GLU A 393 -19.26 -0.24 15.59
N ARG A 394 -18.62 -1.41 15.67
CA ARG A 394 -17.16 -1.58 15.60
C ARG A 394 -16.63 -1.78 14.17
N ALA A 395 -17.48 -2.13 13.21
CA ALA A 395 -17.07 -2.36 11.82
C ALA A 395 -16.42 -1.11 11.18
N GLY A 396 -16.86 0.09 11.52
CA GLY A 396 -16.26 1.34 11.07
C GLY A 396 -14.84 1.54 11.59
N VAL A 397 -14.63 1.35 12.89
CA VAL A 397 -13.30 1.43 13.52
C VAL A 397 -12.40 0.31 13.01
N GLY A 398 -12.91 -0.91 12.93
CA GLY A 398 -12.18 -2.06 12.40
C GLY A 398 -11.73 -1.88 10.95
N SER A 399 -12.56 -1.29 10.08
CA SER A 399 -12.17 -0.99 8.71
C SER A 399 -11.07 0.07 8.62
N GLY A 400 -11.09 1.08 9.50
CA GLY A 400 -10.03 2.08 9.62
C GLY A 400 -8.70 1.45 10.05
N VAL A 401 -8.71 0.58 11.06
CA VAL A 401 -7.52 -0.15 11.53
C VAL A 401 -7.01 -1.10 10.45
N LEU A 402 -7.91 -1.84 9.75
CA LEU A 402 -7.54 -2.70 8.63
C LEU A 402 -6.82 -1.89 7.53
N GLN A 403 -7.34 -0.71 7.17
CA GLN A 403 -6.74 0.14 6.15
C GLN A 403 -5.38 0.69 6.59
N ALA A 404 -5.23 1.12 7.84
CA ALA A 404 -3.97 1.61 8.39
C ALA A 404 -2.90 0.50 8.37
N LEU A 405 -3.21 -0.68 8.91
CA LEU A 405 -2.29 -1.81 8.96
C LEU A 405 -1.98 -2.39 7.57
N LYS A 406 -2.96 -2.47 6.66
CA LYS A 406 -2.73 -2.84 5.26
C LYS A 406 -1.68 -1.92 4.63
N ASN A 407 -1.80 -0.62 4.85
CA ASN A 407 -0.92 0.35 4.22
C ASN A 407 0.51 0.34 4.80
N THR A 408 0.76 -0.30 5.96
CA THR A 408 2.13 -0.52 6.46
C THR A 408 2.90 -1.56 5.63
N GLY A 409 2.21 -2.47 4.97
CA GLY A 409 2.82 -3.48 4.10
C GLY A 409 3.53 -2.89 2.88
N ALA A 410 3.03 -1.79 2.33
CA ALA A 410 3.59 -1.19 1.13
C ALA A 410 5.01 -0.60 1.32
N PRO A 411 5.27 0.29 2.29
CA PRO A 411 6.62 0.83 2.50
C PRO A 411 7.62 -0.25 2.94
N LEU A 412 7.20 -1.20 3.77
CA LEU A 412 8.06 -2.31 4.17
C LEU A 412 8.38 -3.24 2.99
N GLY A 413 7.39 -3.55 2.16
CA GLY A 413 7.58 -4.39 0.98
C GLY A 413 8.57 -3.77 -0.01
N SER A 414 8.41 -2.49 -0.36
CA SER A 414 9.34 -1.81 -1.28
C SER A 414 10.74 -1.66 -0.68
N ALA A 415 10.86 -1.39 0.63
CA ALA A 415 12.15 -1.28 1.30
C ALA A 415 12.89 -2.62 1.38
N ILE A 416 12.20 -3.69 1.79
CA ILE A 416 12.79 -5.04 1.92
C ILE A 416 13.17 -5.57 0.54
N LEU A 417 12.23 -5.58 -0.40
CA LEU A 417 12.43 -6.22 -1.70
C LEU A 417 13.35 -5.39 -2.60
N GLY A 418 13.31 -4.06 -2.50
CA GLY A 418 14.29 -3.18 -3.15
C GLY A 418 15.70 -3.38 -2.60
N SER A 419 15.86 -3.55 -1.28
CA SER A 419 17.16 -3.84 -0.66
C SER A 419 17.73 -5.19 -1.08
N VAL A 420 16.89 -6.20 -1.17
CA VAL A 420 17.28 -7.52 -1.66
C VAL A 420 17.69 -7.45 -3.13
N LEU A 421 16.90 -6.76 -3.95
CA LEU A 421 17.19 -6.56 -5.38
C LEU A 421 18.55 -5.90 -5.57
N ILE A 422 18.79 -4.73 -4.91
CA ILE A 422 20.03 -3.99 -5.12
C ILE A 422 21.25 -4.74 -4.56
N GLY A 423 21.12 -5.41 -3.42
CA GLY A 423 22.19 -6.22 -2.85
C GLY A 423 22.58 -7.40 -3.77
N ALA A 424 21.60 -8.11 -4.33
CA ALA A 424 21.81 -9.20 -5.27
C ALA A 424 22.35 -8.68 -6.62
N TYR A 425 21.85 -7.54 -7.10
CA TYR A 425 22.35 -6.86 -8.31
C TYR A 425 23.84 -6.53 -8.17
N ILE A 426 24.23 -5.83 -7.10
CA ILE A 426 25.63 -5.42 -6.85
C ILE A 426 26.55 -6.65 -6.75
N SER A 427 26.09 -7.75 -6.14
CA SER A 427 26.90 -8.96 -5.95
C SER A 427 27.31 -9.65 -7.26
N ARG A 428 26.58 -9.40 -8.35
CA ARG A 428 26.81 -10.02 -9.68
C ARG A 428 27.42 -9.08 -10.70
N LEU A 429 27.67 -7.80 -10.34
CA LEU A 429 28.27 -6.84 -11.26
C LEU A 429 29.75 -7.12 -11.51
N HIS A 430 30.17 -7.03 -12.76
CA HIS A 430 31.55 -7.05 -13.16
C HIS A 430 31.97 -5.63 -13.55
N LEU A 431 32.74 -4.98 -12.65
CA LEU A 431 33.11 -3.56 -12.76
C LEU A 431 34.58 -3.36 -13.15
N ALA A 432 35.30 -4.43 -13.47
CA ALA A 432 36.72 -4.36 -13.84
C ALA A 432 36.91 -3.46 -15.08
N GLY A 433 37.88 -2.57 -14.99
CA GLY A 433 38.23 -1.65 -16.10
C GLY A 433 37.35 -0.39 -16.22
N LEU A 434 36.37 -0.19 -15.33
CA LEU A 434 35.60 1.06 -15.27
C LEU A 434 36.29 2.12 -14.43
N SER A 435 36.17 3.39 -14.84
CA SER A 435 36.55 4.52 -13.99
C SER A 435 35.71 4.57 -12.71
N PRO A 436 36.19 5.12 -11.60
CA PRO A 436 35.44 5.20 -10.34
C PRO A 436 34.06 5.85 -10.49
N PRO A 437 33.87 6.96 -11.23
CA PRO A 437 32.52 7.53 -11.46
C PRO A 437 31.60 6.60 -12.26
N ALA A 438 32.13 5.91 -13.28
CA ALA A 438 31.35 4.96 -14.08
C ALA A 438 30.95 3.74 -13.24
N ALA A 439 31.87 3.18 -12.47
CA ALA A 439 31.59 2.07 -11.56
C ALA A 439 30.55 2.45 -10.49
N HIS A 440 30.60 3.67 -9.98
CA HIS A 440 29.59 4.20 -9.04
C HIS A 440 28.20 4.25 -9.70
N ALA A 441 28.08 4.88 -10.88
CA ALA A 441 26.81 4.97 -11.60
C ALA A 441 26.21 3.59 -11.95
N VAL A 442 27.06 2.60 -12.31
CA VAL A 442 26.63 1.22 -12.57
C VAL A 442 26.10 0.55 -11.30
N ARG A 443 26.69 0.81 -10.14
CA ARG A 443 26.22 0.26 -8.85
C ARG A 443 24.91 0.88 -8.38
N GLU A 444 24.66 2.14 -8.70
CA GLU A 444 23.51 2.88 -8.20
C GLU A 444 22.17 2.38 -8.76
N SER A 445 22.14 1.99 -10.04
CA SER A 445 20.90 1.48 -10.65
C SER A 445 21.16 0.76 -11.98
N VAL A 446 20.21 -0.08 -12.40
CA VAL A 446 20.20 -0.69 -13.75
C VAL A 446 20.22 0.39 -14.84
N PHE A 447 19.54 1.51 -14.64
CA PHE A 447 19.46 2.60 -15.63
C PHE A 447 20.80 3.33 -15.76
N GLY A 448 21.48 3.57 -14.65
CA GLY A 448 22.85 4.07 -14.62
C GLY A 448 23.81 3.11 -15.32
N GLY A 449 23.68 1.82 -15.06
CA GLY A 449 24.46 0.77 -15.71
C GLY A 449 24.26 0.72 -17.23
N VAL A 450 23.01 0.76 -17.69
CA VAL A 450 22.67 0.79 -19.13
C VAL A 450 23.19 2.07 -19.80
N ALA A 451 23.07 3.23 -19.13
CA ALA A 451 23.57 4.51 -19.65
C ALA A 451 25.08 4.49 -19.82
N VAL A 452 25.83 4.01 -18.82
CA VAL A 452 27.31 3.86 -18.90
C VAL A 452 27.70 2.87 -19.98
N ALA A 453 27.04 1.71 -20.07
CA ALA A 453 27.32 0.70 -21.09
C ALA A 453 27.15 1.25 -22.51
N ARG A 454 26.08 2.03 -22.75
CA ARG A 454 25.82 2.70 -24.02
C ARG A 454 26.83 3.80 -24.33
N ALA A 455 27.19 4.63 -23.34
CA ALA A 455 28.16 5.71 -23.49
C ALA A 455 29.55 5.17 -23.82
N LEU A 456 29.94 4.01 -23.26
CA LEU A 456 31.20 3.34 -23.52
C LEU A 456 31.18 2.45 -24.78
N GLY A 457 30.00 2.27 -25.40
CA GLY A 457 29.83 1.32 -26.51
C GLY A 457 30.20 -0.11 -26.14
N SER A 458 29.97 -0.55 -24.88
CA SER A 458 30.40 -1.84 -24.35
C SER A 458 29.22 -2.84 -24.25
N PRO A 459 29.05 -3.74 -25.24
CA PRO A 459 28.02 -4.79 -25.18
C PRO A 459 28.22 -5.75 -24.00
N SER A 460 29.48 -6.03 -23.63
CA SER A 460 29.79 -6.92 -22.51
C SER A 460 29.32 -6.35 -21.16
N LEU A 461 29.50 -5.04 -20.94
CA LEU A 461 28.98 -4.37 -19.76
C LEU A 461 27.45 -4.37 -19.74
N LEU A 462 26.79 -4.12 -20.89
CA LEU A 462 25.33 -4.14 -20.99
C LEU A 462 24.77 -5.52 -20.64
N ILE A 463 25.37 -6.60 -21.16
CA ILE A 463 24.96 -7.98 -20.84
C ILE A 463 25.17 -8.24 -19.34
N SER A 464 26.30 -7.83 -18.77
CA SER A 464 26.59 -7.98 -17.34
C SER A 464 25.56 -7.25 -16.46
N VAL A 465 25.22 -6.01 -16.80
CA VAL A 465 24.21 -5.21 -16.10
C VAL A 465 22.83 -5.86 -16.16
N HIS A 466 22.40 -6.30 -17.35
CA HIS A 466 21.12 -6.97 -17.50
C HIS A 466 21.06 -8.31 -16.74
N ALA A 467 22.09 -9.14 -16.84
CA ALA A 467 22.16 -10.41 -16.13
C ALA A 467 22.18 -10.22 -14.60
N ALA A 468 22.92 -9.22 -14.11
CA ALA A 468 22.93 -8.88 -12.69
C ALA A 468 21.55 -8.40 -12.21
N PHE A 469 20.83 -7.60 -13.00
CA PHE A 469 19.51 -7.11 -12.62
C PHE A 469 18.45 -8.21 -12.66
N VAL A 470 18.49 -9.12 -13.66
CA VAL A 470 17.61 -10.30 -13.68
C VAL A 470 17.84 -11.14 -12.43
N HIS A 471 19.11 -11.41 -12.07
CA HIS A 471 19.42 -12.15 -10.85
C HIS A 471 18.87 -11.44 -9.59
N GLY A 472 19.03 -10.12 -9.50
CA GLY A 472 18.44 -9.33 -8.40
C GLY A 472 16.92 -9.45 -8.34
N THR A 473 16.25 -9.41 -9.48
CA THR A 473 14.80 -9.59 -9.61
C THR A 473 14.38 -10.99 -9.17
N ASP A 474 15.09 -12.05 -9.61
CA ASP A 474 14.80 -13.43 -9.23
C ASP A 474 14.88 -13.63 -7.72
N ILE A 475 15.93 -13.11 -7.07
CA ILE A 475 16.08 -13.18 -5.61
C ILE A 475 14.96 -12.39 -4.90
N ALA A 476 14.59 -11.21 -5.39
CA ALA A 476 13.48 -10.43 -4.82
C ALA A 476 12.14 -11.18 -4.95
N LEU A 477 11.88 -11.82 -6.09
CA LEU A 477 10.70 -12.67 -6.29
C LEU A 477 10.71 -13.90 -5.38
N LEU A 478 11.86 -14.55 -5.17
CA LEU A 478 12.00 -15.67 -4.24
C LEU A 478 11.74 -15.25 -2.79
N VAL A 479 12.17 -14.07 -2.38
CA VAL A 479 11.81 -13.51 -1.05
C VAL A 479 10.29 -13.27 -0.96
N SER A 480 9.68 -12.78 -2.03
CA SER A 480 8.22 -12.64 -2.12
C SER A 480 7.50 -13.99 -2.05
N VAL A 481 8.06 -15.07 -2.62
CA VAL A 481 7.60 -16.46 -2.43
C VAL A 481 7.66 -16.84 -0.94
N GLY A 482 8.74 -16.46 -0.24
CA GLY A 482 8.85 -16.68 1.21
C GLY A 482 7.71 -16.01 1.98
N PHE A 483 7.34 -14.77 1.66
CA PHE A 483 6.18 -14.11 2.26
C PHE A 483 4.86 -14.79 1.88
N ALA A 484 4.69 -15.25 0.64
CA ALA A 484 3.51 -15.99 0.23
C ALA A 484 3.40 -17.33 0.97
N LEU A 485 4.49 -18.06 1.14
CA LEU A 485 4.53 -19.29 1.94
C LEU A 485 4.23 -19.02 3.42
N LEU A 486 4.77 -17.95 3.99
CA LEU A 486 4.43 -17.49 5.34
C LEU A 486 2.92 -17.25 5.45
N GLY A 487 2.33 -16.49 4.52
CA GLY A 487 0.89 -16.25 4.48
C GLY A 487 0.07 -17.54 4.34
N PHE A 488 0.53 -18.48 3.50
CA PHE A 488 -0.07 -19.80 3.33
C PHE A 488 -0.10 -20.57 4.66
N VAL A 489 1.05 -20.70 5.33
CA VAL A 489 1.16 -21.40 6.61
C VAL A 489 0.34 -20.73 7.70
N LEU A 490 0.46 -19.38 7.83
CA LEU A 490 -0.31 -18.63 8.82
C LEU A 490 -1.82 -18.79 8.62
N SER A 491 -2.29 -18.80 7.37
CA SER A 491 -3.71 -19.01 7.07
C SER A 491 -4.18 -20.40 7.49
N LEU A 492 -3.37 -21.44 7.25
CA LEU A 492 -3.71 -22.82 7.62
C LEU A 492 -3.63 -23.07 9.13
N VAL A 493 -2.77 -22.39 9.85
CA VAL A 493 -2.59 -22.61 11.30
C VAL A 493 -3.59 -21.77 12.10
N PHE A 494 -3.71 -20.51 11.79
CA PHE A 494 -4.33 -19.55 12.70
C PHE A 494 -5.70 -19.02 12.26
N LEU A 495 -6.00 -19.02 10.95
CA LEU A 495 -7.29 -18.52 10.49
C LEU A 495 -8.41 -19.53 10.84
N PRO A 496 -9.50 -19.12 11.48
CA PRO A 496 -10.60 -20.02 11.79
C PRO A 496 -11.31 -20.49 10.51
N ALA A 497 -11.73 -21.77 10.50
CA ALA A 497 -12.39 -22.37 9.33
C ALA A 497 -13.77 -21.73 9.06
N ARG A 498 -14.47 -21.29 10.12
CA ARG A 498 -15.73 -20.55 10.07
C ARG A 498 -15.64 -19.34 10.97
N ALA A 499 -16.16 -18.20 10.51
CA ALA A 499 -16.34 -17.03 11.36
C ALA A 499 -17.33 -17.38 12.48
N GLN A 500 -16.90 -17.29 13.73
CA GLN A 500 -17.78 -17.37 14.88
C GLN A 500 -18.16 -15.93 15.23
N PRO A 501 -19.47 -15.58 15.26
CA PRO A 501 -19.87 -14.30 15.83
C PRO A 501 -19.27 -14.17 17.23
N LEU A 502 -18.70 -13.02 17.57
CA LEU A 502 -18.33 -12.72 18.95
C LEU A 502 -19.61 -12.91 19.78
N ALA A 503 -19.68 -14.00 20.54
CA ALA A 503 -20.76 -14.22 21.48
C ALA A 503 -20.88 -12.97 22.33
N GLU A 504 -22.10 -12.50 22.53
CA GLU A 504 -22.46 -11.44 23.48
C GLU A 504 -22.07 -11.93 24.89
N ALA A 505 -20.79 -11.85 25.20
CA ALA A 505 -20.22 -12.22 26.49
C ALA A 505 -20.32 -11.05 27.48
N GLU A 506 -21.41 -10.27 27.42
CA GLU A 506 -21.75 -9.26 28.42
C GLU A 506 -23.29 -9.22 28.56
N GLY A 507 -23.87 -10.21 29.25
CA GLY A 507 -25.31 -10.18 29.49
C GLY A 507 -25.91 -11.33 30.32
N GLU A 508 -25.10 -12.22 30.85
CA GLU A 508 -25.60 -13.09 31.93
C GLU A 508 -25.19 -12.55 33.29
N SER A 509 -25.96 -11.59 33.77
CA SER A 509 -26.04 -11.30 35.20
C SER A 509 -26.74 -12.48 35.88
N PRO A 510 -26.13 -13.14 36.89
CA PRO A 510 -26.81 -14.15 37.67
C PRO A 510 -27.70 -13.46 38.72
N GLY A 511 -28.89 -13.15 38.31
CA GLY A 511 -29.90 -12.53 39.16
C GLY A 511 -31.30 -13.07 38.92
N GLY A 512 -31.43 -14.40 38.98
CA GLY A 512 -32.75 -15.04 39.07
C GLY A 512 -33.28 -14.96 40.47
N GLU A 513 -33.97 -13.90 40.84
CA GLU A 513 -34.90 -13.91 41.98
C GLU A 513 -36.06 -14.87 41.67
N ARG A 514 -36.06 -15.99 42.40
CA ARG A 514 -37.27 -16.81 42.58
C ARG A 514 -38.28 -15.99 43.37
N VAL A 515 -39.31 -15.52 42.75
CA VAL A 515 -40.54 -15.15 43.47
C VAL A 515 -41.33 -16.44 43.67
N VAL A 516 -41.39 -16.87 44.94
CA VAL A 516 -42.32 -17.85 45.47
C VAL A 516 -43.57 -17.05 45.88
N ALA A 517 -44.72 -17.36 45.33
CA ALA A 517 -46.02 -17.45 46.00
C ALA A 517 -47.03 -18.04 45.01
#